data_5e84679faeb9f7b1f2185ae35a5ff22f
#
_entry.id   5e84679faeb9f7b1f2185ae35a5ff22f
#
_cell.length_a   1.000
_cell.length_b   1.000
_cell.length_c   1.000
_cell.angle_alpha   90.00
_cell.angle_beta   90.00
_cell.angle_gamma   90.00
#
_symmetry.space_group_name_H-M   'P 1'
#
loop_
_entity.id
_entity.type
_entity.pdbx_description
1 polymer ?
#
loop_
_entity_poly.entity_id
_entity_poly.type
_entity_poly.pdbx_seq_one_letter_code
_entity_poly.pdbx_strand_id
1 'polypeptide(L)'
;MVALTFPDGARREYPANTTGLDIAKGISPSLAKRTVAMALDGAVADLSDKIEHDAKIEFLNREDPRALELIRHDCAHVLAEAVQALWPGTQVTIGPVIENGFYYDFFRNQPFTPEDFPAIEKKMREIIAKDKPFTKEVWPRDEAKRVFKDKGETFKIELVDAIPPGQDIKIYRQGDWFDLCRGMASTSSTLNSSPLSRNTFLVSSRDHTSLVKGLSRAMISRIFFSMASKSSGVNGWLRKKS
;
A
#
# COMPACT_ATOMS: atom_id res chain seq x y z
N MET A 1 -8.00 -18.30 -24.38
CA MET A 1 -6.93 -17.41 -24.86
C MET A 1 -7.42 -15.99 -24.72
N VAL A 2 -6.56 -15.05 -24.38
CA VAL A 2 -6.82 -13.61 -24.38
C VAL A 2 -5.81 -12.94 -25.30
N ALA A 3 -6.23 -11.96 -26.09
CA ALA A 3 -5.38 -11.24 -26.99
C ALA A 3 -5.01 -9.87 -26.39
N LEU A 4 -3.74 -9.64 -26.16
CA LEU A 4 -3.22 -8.42 -25.59
C LEU A 4 -2.53 -7.56 -26.63
N THR A 5 -2.91 -6.29 -26.67
CA THR A 5 -2.29 -5.29 -27.54
C THR A 5 -1.30 -4.46 -26.71
N PHE A 6 -0.04 -4.46 -27.11
CA PHE A 6 1.04 -3.74 -26.44
C PHE A 6 1.17 -2.30 -26.97
N PRO A 7 1.90 -1.41 -26.27
CA PRO A 7 2.08 -0.01 -26.68
C PRO A 7 2.75 0.18 -28.05
N ASP A 8 3.55 -0.79 -28.49
CA ASP A 8 4.18 -0.83 -29.83
C ASP A 8 3.22 -1.28 -30.94
N GLY A 9 1.95 -1.56 -30.60
CA GLY A 9 0.93 -2.08 -31.50
C GLY A 9 1.00 -3.60 -31.72
N ALA A 10 1.97 -4.30 -31.15
CA ALA A 10 2.05 -5.75 -31.27
C ALA A 10 0.87 -6.41 -30.53
N ARG A 11 0.21 -7.35 -31.21
CA ARG A 11 -0.85 -8.18 -30.61
C ARG A 11 -0.33 -9.58 -30.38
N ARG A 12 -0.49 -10.08 -29.15
CA ARG A 12 -0.05 -11.41 -28.75
C ARG A 12 -1.14 -12.13 -27.99
N GLU A 13 -1.23 -13.43 -28.16
CA GLU A 13 -2.20 -14.28 -27.47
C GLU A 13 -1.55 -14.98 -26.27
N TYR A 14 -2.27 -15.02 -25.15
CA TYR A 14 -1.86 -15.69 -23.92
C TYR A 14 -2.98 -16.60 -23.42
N PRO A 15 -2.67 -17.63 -22.63
CA PRO A 15 -3.69 -18.40 -21.93
C PRO A 15 -4.55 -17.46 -21.06
N ALA A 16 -5.86 -17.72 -20.98
CA ALA A 16 -6.71 -17.01 -20.04
C ALA A 16 -6.20 -17.21 -18.61
N ASN A 17 -6.38 -16.21 -17.74
CA ASN A 17 -5.86 -16.16 -16.39
C ASN A 17 -4.32 -16.06 -16.26
N THR A 18 -3.60 -15.75 -17.33
CA THR A 18 -2.18 -15.36 -17.25
C THR A 18 -2.09 -14.03 -16.49
N THR A 19 -1.10 -13.90 -15.61
CA THR A 19 -0.89 -12.66 -14.84
C THR A 19 0.02 -11.69 -15.60
N GLY A 20 -0.10 -10.39 -15.29
CA GLY A 20 0.81 -9.38 -15.84
C GLY A 20 2.28 -9.68 -15.51
N LEU A 21 2.56 -10.25 -14.33
CA LEU A 21 3.90 -10.64 -13.91
C LEU A 21 4.48 -11.77 -14.79
N ASP A 22 3.67 -12.77 -15.13
CA ASP A 22 4.09 -13.88 -15.99
C ASP A 22 4.39 -13.40 -17.41
N ILE A 23 3.58 -12.47 -17.91
CA ILE A 23 3.81 -11.85 -19.21
C ILE A 23 5.10 -11.03 -19.19
N ALA A 24 5.30 -10.19 -18.17
CA ALA A 24 6.51 -9.39 -18.02
C ALA A 24 7.78 -10.26 -17.94
N LYS A 25 7.74 -11.38 -17.19
CA LYS A 25 8.82 -12.36 -17.10
C LYS A 25 9.07 -13.04 -18.46
N GLY A 26 8.02 -13.39 -19.18
CA GLY A 26 8.10 -13.99 -20.50
C GLY A 26 8.70 -13.06 -21.56
N ILE A 27 8.54 -11.74 -21.41
CA ILE A 27 9.17 -10.75 -22.29
C ILE A 27 10.64 -10.57 -21.94
N SER A 28 10.94 -10.22 -20.68
CA SER A 28 12.32 -10.19 -20.17
C SER A 28 12.38 -10.12 -18.63
N PRO A 29 13.41 -10.73 -17.99
CA PRO A 29 13.63 -10.59 -16.56
C PRO A 29 13.84 -9.13 -16.12
N SER A 30 14.46 -8.32 -16.98
CA SER A 30 14.67 -6.89 -16.71
C SER A 30 13.36 -6.12 -16.68
N LEU A 31 12.42 -6.42 -17.58
CA LEU A 31 11.08 -5.81 -17.55
C LEU A 31 10.36 -6.19 -16.27
N ALA A 32 10.28 -7.47 -15.94
CA ALA A 32 9.62 -7.95 -14.72
C ALA A 32 10.18 -7.29 -13.44
N LYS A 33 11.51 -7.10 -13.37
CA LYS A 33 12.17 -6.48 -12.20
C LYS A 33 11.84 -4.99 -12.02
N ARG A 34 11.63 -4.25 -13.09
CA ARG A 34 11.37 -2.80 -13.01
C ARG A 34 9.88 -2.45 -13.04
N THR A 35 9.01 -3.39 -13.42
CA THR A 35 7.57 -3.19 -13.48
C THR A 35 6.98 -3.30 -12.08
N VAL A 36 6.11 -2.36 -11.72
CA VAL A 36 5.46 -2.29 -10.40
C VAL A 36 3.95 -2.56 -10.49
N ALA A 37 3.36 -2.27 -11.66
CA ALA A 37 1.95 -2.51 -11.94
C ALA A 37 1.75 -2.72 -13.45
N MET A 38 0.56 -3.12 -13.84
CA MET A 38 0.12 -3.05 -15.23
C MET A 38 -1.05 -2.08 -15.37
N ALA A 39 -1.32 -1.61 -16.59
CA ALA A 39 -2.59 -0.99 -16.91
C ALA A 39 -3.28 -1.84 -17.98
N LEU A 40 -4.56 -2.13 -17.79
CA LEU A 40 -5.43 -2.80 -18.72
C LEU A 40 -6.47 -1.79 -19.22
N ASP A 41 -6.46 -1.51 -20.51
CA ASP A 41 -7.29 -0.46 -21.14
C ASP A 41 -7.18 0.90 -20.41
N GLY A 42 -5.98 1.21 -19.91
CA GLY A 42 -5.68 2.43 -19.15
C GLY A 42 -5.96 2.39 -17.67
N ALA A 43 -6.71 1.39 -17.18
CA ALA A 43 -6.95 1.21 -15.75
C ALA A 43 -5.78 0.48 -15.08
N VAL A 44 -5.23 1.05 -14.00
CA VAL A 44 -4.13 0.43 -13.26
C VAL A 44 -4.63 -0.85 -12.58
N ALA A 45 -3.86 -1.91 -12.71
CA ALA A 45 -4.13 -3.23 -12.15
C ALA A 45 -2.86 -3.82 -11.53
N ASP A 46 -3.04 -4.72 -10.56
CA ASP A 46 -1.96 -5.43 -9.91
C ASP A 46 -1.31 -6.43 -10.89
N LEU A 47 0.01 -6.57 -10.83
CA LEU A 47 0.72 -7.56 -11.66
C LEU A 47 0.29 -9.00 -11.41
N SER A 48 -0.24 -9.32 -10.25
CA SER A 48 -0.77 -10.64 -9.89
C SER A 48 -2.20 -10.86 -10.35
N ASP A 49 -2.89 -9.82 -10.83
CA ASP A 49 -4.26 -9.97 -11.31
C ASP A 49 -4.29 -10.83 -12.58
N LYS A 50 -5.27 -11.72 -12.63
CA LYS A 50 -5.52 -12.57 -13.79
C LYS A 50 -6.16 -11.77 -14.90
N ILE A 51 -5.66 -11.93 -16.11
CA ILE A 51 -6.23 -11.29 -17.28
C ILE A 51 -7.21 -12.25 -17.92
N GLU A 52 -8.49 -11.87 -17.93
CA GLU A 52 -9.59 -12.76 -18.33
C GLU A 52 -10.20 -12.41 -19.69
N HIS A 53 -9.88 -11.23 -20.24
CA HIS A 53 -10.42 -10.72 -21.49
C HIS A 53 -9.36 -10.01 -22.33
N ASP A 54 -9.65 -9.80 -23.60
CA ASP A 54 -8.81 -9.03 -24.51
C ASP A 54 -8.68 -7.60 -24.00
N ALA A 55 -7.46 -7.03 -24.02
CA ALA A 55 -7.19 -5.70 -23.50
C ALA A 55 -5.95 -5.07 -24.14
N LYS A 56 -5.81 -3.76 -24.01
CA LYS A 56 -4.54 -3.06 -24.18
C LYS A 56 -3.77 -3.15 -22.87
N ILE A 57 -2.54 -3.68 -22.93
CA ILE A 57 -1.68 -3.82 -21.76
C ILE A 57 -0.51 -2.85 -21.80
N GLU A 58 -0.26 -2.19 -20.69
CA GLU A 58 0.95 -1.39 -20.44
C GLU A 58 1.62 -1.87 -19.15
N PHE A 59 2.95 -1.88 -19.13
CA PHE A 59 3.73 -2.16 -17.93
C PHE A 59 4.23 -0.87 -17.32
N LEU A 60 3.79 -0.59 -16.09
CA LEU A 60 4.10 0.63 -15.38
C LEU A 60 5.37 0.42 -14.55
N ASN A 61 6.36 1.25 -14.78
CA ASN A 61 7.57 1.28 -13.97
C ASN A 61 7.40 2.29 -12.79
N ARG A 62 8.42 2.41 -11.94
CA ARG A 62 8.40 3.28 -10.76
C ARG A 62 8.33 4.76 -11.05
N GLU A 63 8.79 5.16 -12.23
CA GLU A 63 8.82 6.55 -12.69
C GLU A 63 7.48 6.98 -13.28
N ASP A 64 6.57 6.03 -13.56
CA ASP A 64 5.23 6.34 -14.05
C ASP A 64 4.41 7.02 -12.95
N PRO A 65 3.81 8.18 -13.22
CA PRO A 65 2.99 8.87 -12.23
C PRO A 65 1.85 8.03 -11.65
N ARG A 66 1.29 7.10 -12.43
CA ARG A 66 0.23 6.17 -12.01
C ARG A 66 0.73 5.19 -10.95
N ALA A 67 2.02 4.83 -10.99
CA ALA A 67 2.64 3.96 -10.01
C ALA A 67 2.91 4.64 -8.66
N LEU A 68 2.96 5.96 -8.61
CA LEU A 68 3.23 6.70 -7.38
C LEU A 68 2.15 6.49 -6.32
N GLU A 69 0.88 6.43 -6.71
CA GLU A 69 -0.22 6.16 -5.80
C GLU A 69 -0.07 4.77 -5.16
N LEU A 70 0.27 3.77 -5.99
CA LEU A 70 0.51 2.41 -5.53
C LEU A 70 1.67 2.34 -4.52
N ILE A 71 2.80 2.98 -4.85
CA ILE A 71 3.98 3.02 -3.97
C ILE A 71 3.65 3.71 -2.64
N ARG A 72 2.86 4.79 -2.65
CA ARG A 72 2.39 5.46 -1.43
C ARG A 72 1.52 4.53 -0.58
N HIS A 73 0.67 3.76 -1.23
CA HIS A 73 -0.19 2.79 -0.56
C HIS A 73 0.63 1.67 0.11
N ASP A 74 1.61 1.11 -0.60
CA ASP A 74 2.55 0.13 -0.03
C ASP A 74 3.29 0.70 1.18
N CYS A 75 3.70 1.96 1.11
CA CYS A 75 4.32 2.64 2.25
C CYS A 75 3.38 2.82 3.44
N ALA A 76 2.09 3.02 3.20
CA ALA A 76 1.10 3.09 4.27
C ALA A 76 1.00 1.73 4.99
N HIS A 77 1.03 0.62 4.26
CA HIS A 77 1.07 -0.72 4.87
C HIS A 77 2.38 -0.97 5.64
N VAL A 78 3.53 -0.58 5.09
CA VAL A 78 4.83 -0.67 5.81
C VAL A 78 4.82 0.17 7.09
N LEU A 79 4.19 1.35 7.08
CA LEU A 79 4.01 2.15 8.29
C LEU A 79 3.15 1.41 9.32
N ALA A 80 2.04 0.82 8.89
CA ALA A 80 1.16 0.06 9.77
C ALA A 80 1.87 -1.15 10.39
N GLU A 81 2.61 -1.92 9.60
CA GLU A 81 3.45 -3.03 10.07
C GLU A 81 4.49 -2.55 11.08
N ALA A 82 5.20 -1.46 10.78
CA ALA A 82 6.23 -0.90 11.66
C ALA A 82 5.67 -0.48 13.01
N VAL A 83 4.51 0.21 13.00
CA VAL A 83 3.85 0.66 14.24
C VAL A 83 3.39 -0.52 15.07
N GLN A 84 2.75 -1.52 14.49
CA GLN A 84 2.32 -2.72 15.23
C GLN A 84 3.49 -3.55 15.75
N ALA A 85 4.62 -3.59 15.03
CA ALA A 85 5.83 -4.26 15.49
C ALA A 85 6.50 -3.55 16.68
N LEU A 86 6.44 -2.22 16.73
CA LEU A 86 7.01 -1.43 17.83
C LEU A 86 6.08 -1.40 19.06
N TRP A 87 4.79 -1.35 18.81
CA TRP A 87 3.77 -1.27 19.87
C TRP A 87 2.67 -2.30 19.62
N PRO A 88 2.88 -3.55 20.07
CA PRO A 88 1.88 -4.61 19.97
C PRO A 88 0.56 -4.20 20.62
N GLY A 89 -0.56 -4.55 19.99
CA GLY A 89 -1.90 -4.16 20.44
C GLY A 89 -2.39 -2.81 19.90
N THR A 90 -1.56 -2.06 19.16
CA THR A 90 -2.03 -0.91 18.40
C THR A 90 -2.97 -1.38 17.30
N GLN A 91 -4.19 -0.86 17.26
CA GLN A 91 -5.13 -1.16 16.21
C GLN A 91 -4.91 -0.26 15.00
N VAL A 92 -4.98 -0.86 13.83
CA VAL A 92 -4.83 -0.19 12.53
C VAL A 92 -6.22 0.17 12.02
N THR A 93 -6.44 1.44 11.70
CA THR A 93 -7.76 1.88 11.22
C THR A 93 -7.76 2.07 9.71
N ILE A 94 -7.39 3.23 9.22
CA ILE A 94 -7.41 3.58 7.80
C ILE A 94 -6.18 4.41 7.42
N GLY A 95 -5.63 4.14 6.23
CA GLY A 95 -4.44 4.82 5.71
C GLY A 95 -4.56 5.18 4.24
N PRO A 96 -5.40 6.18 3.85
CA PRO A 96 -5.54 6.54 2.46
C PRO A 96 -4.33 7.30 1.92
N VAL A 97 -4.08 7.13 0.62
CA VAL A 97 -3.20 7.98 -0.16
C VAL A 97 -3.88 9.33 -0.38
N ILE A 98 -3.09 10.39 -0.37
CA ILE A 98 -3.51 11.77 -0.62
C ILE A 98 -2.57 12.41 -1.65
N GLU A 99 -2.93 13.61 -2.15
CA GLU A 99 -2.20 14.31 -3.20
C GLU A 99 -0.68 14.40 -2.95
N ASN A 100 -0.27 14.70 -1.70
CA ASN A 100 1.14 14.93 -1.35
C ASN A 100 1.71 13.90 -0.37
N GLY A 101 1.22 12.66 -0.39
CA GLY A 101 1.70 11.61 0.49
C GLY A 101 0.61 10.63 0.90
N PHE A 102 0.68 10.18 2.12
CA PHE A 102 -0.34 9.36 2.76
C PHE A 102 -0.34 9.64 4.27
N TYR A 103 -1.38 9.19 4.95
CA TYR A 103 -1.41 9.16 6.40
C TYR A 103 -1.98 7.83 6.86
N TYR A 104 -1.81 7.54 8.15
CA TYR A 104 -2.43 6.38 8.76
C TYR A 104 -2.97 6.76 10.15
N ASP A 105 -4.20 6.36 10.43
CA ASP A 105 -4.83 6.54 11.73
C ASP A 105 -4.67 5.24 12.54
N PHE A 106 -4.24 5.40 13.78
CA PHE A 106 -4.01 4.30 14.72
C PHE A 106 -4.78 4.54 16.02
N PHE A 107 -5.28 3.46 16.59
CA PHE A 107 -5.85 3.49 17.92
C PHE A 107 -4.92 2.80 18.92
N ARG A 108 -4.45 3.56 19.91
CA ARG A 108 -3.57 3.09 20.99
C ARG A 108 -3.79 3.90 22.27
N ASN A 109 -3.38 3.34 23.42
CA ASN A 109 -3.59 3.97 24.72
C ASN A 109 -2.81 5.28 24.91
N GLN A 110 -1.68 5.45 24.22
CA GLN A 110 -0.87 6.66 24.28
C GLN A 110 -0.73 7.25 22.87
N PRO A 111 -0.91 8.56 22.68
CA PRO A 111 -0.68 9.21 21.40
C PRO A 111 0.80 9.10 21.00
N PHE A 112 1.07 9.21 19.69
CA PHE A 112 2.44 9.32 19.20
C PHE A 112 3.01 10.70 19.53
N THR A 113 4.31 10.71 19.84
CA THR A 113 5.08 11.92 20.05
C THR A 113 6.19 12.04 18.99
N PRO A 114 6.77 13.22 18.78
CA PRO A 114 7.87 13.38 17.82
C PRO A 114 9.07 12.46 18.12
N GLU A 115 9.28 12.06 19.37
CA GLU A 115 10.34 11.16 19.81
C GLU A 115 10.15 9.72 19.27
N ASP A 116 8.92 9.33 18.94
CA ASP A 116 8.60 8.02 18.36
C ASP A 116 9.05 7.91 16.88
N PHE A 117 9.12 9.04 16.17
CA PHE A 117 9.30 9.04 14.72
C PHE A 117 10.60 8.41 14.23
N PRO A 118 11.77 8.64 14.87
CA PRO A 118 13.00 7.97 14.46
C PRO A 118 12.93 6.44 14.58
N ALA A 119 12.23 5.94 15.60
CA ALA A 119 12.03 4.50 15.78
C ALA A 119 11.12 3.90 14.69
N ILE A 120 10.03 4.61 14.35
CA ILE A 120 9.12 4.23 13.28
C ILE A 120 9.86 4.20 11.94
N GLU A 121 10.58 5.27 11.60
CA GLU A 121 11.33 5.36 10.35
C GLU A 121 12.37 4.24 10.25
N LYS A 122 13.14 3.99 11.32
CA LYS A 122 14.09 2.89 11.37
C LYS A 122 13.42 1.55 11.12
N LYS A 123 12.29 1.28 11.78
CA LYS A 123 11.55 0.03 11.63
C LYS A 123 10.99 -0.14 10.21
N MET A 124 10.47 0.92 9.60
CA MET A 124 10.02 0.89 8.20
C MET A 124 11.18 0.53 7.26
N ARG A 125 12.36 1.12 7.44
CA ARG A 125 13.56 0.80 6.64
C ARG A 125 13.98 -0.66 6.82
N GLU A 126 13.91 -1.20 8.05
CA GLU A 126 14.19 -2.61 8.32
C GLU A 126 13.20 -3.54 7.60
N ILE A 127 11.91 -3.19 7.56
CA ILE A 127 10.88 -3.96 6.85
C ILE A 127 11.14 -3.93 5.35
N ILE A 128 11.38 -2.74 4.78
CA ILE A 128 11.68 -2.58 3.36
C ILE A 128 12.96 -3.36 2.96
N ALA A 129 14.00 -3.34 3.80
CA ALA A 129 15.26 -4.03 3.54
C ALA A 129 15.12 -5.57 3.49
N LYS A 130 14.08 -6.15 4.09
CA LYS A 130 13.77 -7.58 3.99
C LYS A 130 13.29 -8.00 2.60
N ASP A 131 12.91 -7.05 1.76
CA ASP A 131 12.48 -7.24 0.36
C ASP A 131 11.36 -8.30 0.19
N LYS A 132 10.47 -8.39 1.18
CA LYS A 132 9.31 -9.29 1.11
C LYS A 132 8.24 -8.68 0.22
N PRO A 133 7.74 -9.40 -0.80
CA PRO A 133 6.66 -8.90 -1.64
C PRO A 133 5.34 -8.86 -0.85
N PHE A 134 4.44 -7.97 -1.26
CA PHE A 134 3.04 -8.07 -0.91
C PHE A 134 2.39 -9.19 -1.72
N THR A 135 1.51 -9.95 -1.08
CA THR A 135 0.65 -10.94 -1.73
C THR A 135 -0.81 -10.61 -1.46
N LYS A 136 -1.65 -10.79 -2.47
CA LYS A 136 -3.09 -10.55 -2.37
C LYS A 136 -3.82 -11.86 -2.15
N GLU A 137 -4.67 -11.90 -1.14
CA GLU A 137 -5.55 -13.02 -0.79
C GLU A 137 -7.00 -12.53 -0.81
N VAL A 138 -7.94 -13.40 -1.13
CA VAL A 138 -9.38 -13.15 -0.97
C VAL A 138 -9.87 -14.08 0.12
N TRP A 139 -10.40 -13.50 1.19
CA TRP A 139 -10.90 -14.28 2.32
C TRP A 139 -12.43 -14.30 2.37
N PRO A 140 -13.03 -15.42 2.79
CA PRO A 140 -14.43 -15.44 3.18
C PRO A 140 -14.69 -14.40 4.29
N ARG A 141 -15.85 -13.73 4.22
CA ARG A 141 -16.20 -12.65 5.18
C ARG A 141 -16.12 -13.10 6.63
N ASP A 142 -16.68 -14.28 6.96
CA ASP A 142 -16.69 -14.77 8.33
C ASP A 142 -15.28 -15.13 8.83
N GLU A 143 -14.44 -15.65 7.94
CA GLU A 143 -13.03 -15.92 8.24
C GLU A 143 -12.27 -14.61 8.51
N ALA A 144 -12.42 -13.60 7.66
CA ALA A 144 -11.80 -12.30 7.85
C ALA A 144 -12.20 -11.68 9.20
N LYS A 145 -13.49 -11.70 9.52
CA LYS A 145 -14.01 -11.21 10.81
C LYS A 145 -13.43 -11.97 12.00
N ARG A 146 -13.38 -13.30 11.92
CA ARG A 146 -12.80 -14.13 12.98
C ARG A 146 -11.34 -13.81 13.21
N VAL A 147 -10.54 -13.76 12.14
CA VAL A 147 -9.10 -13.51 12.22
C VAL A 147 -8.80 -12.10 12.76
N PHE A 148 -9.53 -11.06 12.30
CA PHE A 148 -9.35 -9.71 12.85
C PHE A 148 -9.82 -9.58 14.29
N LYS A 149 -10.85 -10.35 14.70
CA LYS A 149 -11.28 -10.43 16.09
C LYS A 149 -10.19 -11.05 16.98
N ASP A 150 -9.61 -12.17 16.55
CA ASP A 150 -8.55 -12.85 17.27
C ASP A 150 -7.28 -11.99 17.39
N LYS A 151 -7.03 -11.14 16.38
CA LYS A 151 -5.95 -10.14 16.38
C LYS A 151 -6.25 -8.89 17.22
N GLY A 152 -7.50 -8.71 17.68
CA GLY A 152 -7.93 -7.52 18.42
C GLY A 152 -8.19 -6.28 17.54
N GLU A 153 -8.32 -6.45 16.23
CA GLU A 153 -8.51 -5.39 15.24
C GLU A 153 -10.00 -5.08 15.02
N THR A 154 -10.65 -4.48 16.02
CA THR A 154 -12.11 -4.25 16.00
C THR A 154 -12.55 -3.35 14.86
N PHE A 155 -11.75 -2.32 14.51
CA PHE A 155 -12.04 -1.43 13.37
C PHE A 155 -12.04 -2.18 12.03
N LYS A 156 -11.19 -3.20 11.87
CA LYS A 156 -11.17 -4.00 10.65
C LYS A 156 -12.44 -4.85 10.51
N ILE A 157 -13.04 -5.28 11.62
CA ILE A 157 -14.34 -5.98 11.60
C ILE A 157 -15.42 -5.06 11.06
N GLU A 158 -15.50 -3.82 11.55
CA GLU A 158 -16.46 -2.82 11.07
C GLU A 158 -16.27 -2.52 9.57
N LEU A 159 -15.00 -2.43 9.13
CA LEU A 159 -14.66 -2.22 7.71
C LEU A 159 -15.08 -3.42 6.85
N VAL A 160 -14.91 -4.66 7.33
CA VAL A 160 -15.39 -5.87 6.64
C VAL A 160 -16.93 -5.83 6.52
N ASP A 161 -17.63 -5.42 7.58
CA ASP A 161 -19.10 -5.30 7.56
C ASP A 161 -19.58 -4.21 6.59
N ALA A 162 -18.81 -3.15 6.42
CA ALA A 162 -19.11 -2.07 5.49
C ALA A 162 -18.87 -2.42 4.00
N ILE A 163 -18.21 -3.55 3.70
CA ILE A 163 -18.04 -4.03 2.32
C ILE A 163 -19.38 -4.66 1.87
N PRO A 164 -19.96 -4.24 0.73
CA PRO A 164 -21.21 -4.79 0.23
C PRO A 164 -21.18 -6.33 0.08
N PRO A 165 -22.32 -7.02 0.25
CA PRO A 165 -22.43 -8.45 -0.05
C PRO A 165 -22.02 -8.74 -1.51
N GLY A 166 -21.29 -9.84 -1.72
CA GLY A 166 -20.83 -10.24 -3.05
C GLY A 166 -19.53 -9.56 -3.51
N GLN A 167 -19.00 -8.60 -2.75
CA GLN A 167 -17.66 -8.05 -3.00
C GLN A 167 -16.59 -8.82 -2.23
N ASP A 168 -15.44 -8.98 -2.86
CA ASP A 168 -14.26 -9.65 -2.31
C ASP A 168 -13.70 -8.91 -1.09
N ILE A 169 -13.37 -9.67 -0.07
CA ILE A 169 -12.58 -9.19 1.07
C ILE A 169 -11.10 -9.40 0.74
N LYS A 170 -10.46 -8.34 0.27
CA LYS A 170 -9.06 -8.37 -0.16
C LYS A 170 -8.14 -8.14 1.02
N ILE A 171 -7.26 -9.09 1.26
CA ILE A 171 -6.22 -9.03 2.28
C ILE A 171 -4.87 -8.94 1.59
N TYR A 172 -4.05 -7.99 2.02
CA TYR A 172 -2.67 -7.89 1.58
C TYR A 172 -1.74 -8.35 2.70
N ARG A 173 -0.85 -9.26 2.36
CA ARG A 173 0.09 -9.87 3.29
C ARG A 173 1.52 -9.54 2.89
N GLN A 174 2.35 -9.20 3.88
CA GLN A 174 3.80 -9.04 3.75
C GLN A 174 4.51 -9.91 4.80
N GLY A 175 4.94 -11.10 4.40
CA GLY A 175 5.43 -12.09 5.34
C GLY A 175 4.34 -12.56 6.29
N ASP A 176 4.56 -12.39 7.60
CA ASP A 176 3.59 -12.79 8.63
C ASP A 176 2.55 -11.68 8.93
N TRP A 177 2.84 -10.44 8.53
CA TRP A 177 1.91 -9.33 8.71
C TRP A 177 0.89 -9.28 7.58
N PHE A 178 -0.33 -8.88 7.89
CA PHE A 178 -1.40 -8.70 6.92
C PHE A 178 -2.37 -7.60 7.33
N ASP A 179 -3.04 -7.04 6.35
CA ASP A 179 -4.05 -6.01 6.52
C ASP A 179 -5.20 -6.12 5.52
N LEU A 180 -6.37 -5.61 5.91
CA LEU A 180 -7.52 -5.42 5.03
C LEU A 180 -7.32 -4.16 4.20
N CYS A 181 -7.42 -4.28 2.88
CA CYS A 181 -7.34 -3.14 2.00
C CYS A 181 -8.43 -3.17 0.91
N ARG A 182 -9.04 -2.01 0.65
CA ARG A 182 -9.96 -1.82 -0.47
C ARG A 182 -9.26 -1.39 -1.76
N GLY A 183 -8.06 -0.81 -1.63
CA GLY A 183 -7.24 -0.36 -2.75
C GLY A 183 -6.40 -1.47 -3.37
N MET A 184 -5.47 -1.08 -4.23
CA MET A 184 -4.40 -1.94 -4.72
C MET A 184 -3.15 -1.70 -3.89
N ALA A 185 -2.45 -2.78 -3.52
CA ALA A 185 -1.07 -2.76 -3.09
C ALA A 185 -0.24 -3.50 -4.15
N SER A 186 1.02 -3.15 -4.28
CA SER A 186 1.90 -3.83 -5.23
C SER A 186 2.24 -5.23 -4.72
N THR A 187 2.05 -6.25 -5.54
CA THR A 187 2.51 -7.62 -5.25
C THR A 187 3.97 -7.83 -5.63
N SER A 188 4.67 -6.79 -6.08
CA SER A 188 6.10 -6.86 -6.37
C SER A 188 6.92 -6.24 -5.23
N SER A 189 8.16 -6.71 -5.05
CA SER A 189 9.13 -6.14 -4.10
C SER A 189 9.66 -4.78 -4.59
N THR A 190 8.76 -3.80 -4.71
CA THR A 190 9.06 -2.51 -5.36
C THR A 190 9.71 -1.52 -4.44
N LEU A 191 9.51 -1.66 -3.12
CA LEU A 191 9.94 -0.67 -2.14
C LEU A 191 11.45 -0.64 -1.94
N ASN A 192 12.12 -1.79 -2.01
CA ASN A 192 13.56 -1.89 -1.75
C ASN A 192 14.41 -1.17 -2.79
N SER A 193 13.97 -1.13 -4.03
CA SER A 193 14.65 -0.45 -5.14
C SER A 193 13.97 0.88 -5.52
N SER A 194 12.96 1.31 -4.77
CA SER A 194 12.25 2.56 -5.00
C SER A 194 13.06 3.77 -4.52
N PRO A 195 12.78 4.99 -5.01
CA PRO A 195 13.33 6.21 -4.44
C PRO A 195 13.11 6.35 -2.93
N LEU A 196 12.13 5.63 -2.37
CA LEU A 196 11.82 5.57 -0.94
C LEU A 196 12.97 5.03 -0.09
N SER A 197 13.72 4.04 -0.60
CA SER A 197 14.89 3.51 0.11
C SER A 197 16.01 4.54 0.26
N ARG A 198 16.00 5.60 -0.56
CA ARG A 198 17.03 6.64 -0.64
C ARG A 198 16.55 8.00 -0.14
N ASN A 199 15.25 8.21 0.06
CA ASN A 199 14.69 9.48 0.46
C ASN A 199 14.51 9.56 1.97
N THR A 200 14.66 10.77 2.51
CA THR A 200 14.32 11.08 3.90
C THR A 200 12.79 11.12 4.03
N PHE A 201 12.23 10.29 4.90
CA PHE A 201 10.83 10.37 5.28
C PHE A 201 10.65 11.56 6.23
N LEU A 202 9.71 12.43 5.93
CA LEU A 202 9.25 13.46 6.85
C LEU A 202 8.02 12.93 7.56
N VAL A 203 8.14 12.72 8.87
CA VAL A 203 7.06 12.28 9.73
C VAL A 203 6.55 13.48 10.52
N SER A 204 5.25 13.70 10.49
CA SER A 204 4.60 14.75 11.26
C SER A 204 3.40 14.16 11.99
N SER A 205 3.27 14.38 13.29
CA SER A 205 2.04 14.08 14.03
C SER A 205 1.09 15.27 13.93
N ARG A 206 -0.17 15.00 13.72
CA ARG A 206 -1.24 15.98 13.88
C ARG A 206 -2.34 15.39 14.72
N ASP A 207 -2.72 16.12 15.77
CA ASP A 207 -3.95 15.84 16.49
C ASP A 207 -5.12 16.21 15.58
N HIS A 208 -5.73 15.21 14.99
CA HIS A 208 -6.92 15.41 14.19
C HIS A 208 -8.08 14.56 14.69
N THR A 209 -9.20 15.22 14.81
CA THR A 209 -10.52 14.65 14.96
C THR A 209 -10.80 13.65 13.88
N SER A 210 -10.86 12.39 14.24
CA SER A 210 -11.14 11.30 13.36
C SER A 210 -12.53 11.38 12.75
N LEU A 211 -12.64 10.86 11.53
CA LEU A 211 -13.89 10.56 10.83
C LEU A 211 -14.65 9.37 11.45
N VAL A 212 -14.12 8.72 12.47
CA VAL A 212 -14.76 7.58 13.14
C VAL A 212 -15.76 8.11 14.16
N LYS A 213 -17.04 8.10 13.80
CA LYS A 213 -18.14 8.45 14.71
C LYS A 213 -18.16 7.47 15.89
N GLY A 214 -18.00 8.00 17.11
CA GLY A 214 -18.25 7.24 18.34
C GLY A 214 -17.05 7.02 19.26
N LEU A 215 -15.82 7.40 18.88
CA LEU A 215 -14.64 7.24 19.73
C LEU A 215 -14.19 8.58 20.32
N SER A 216 -13.69 8.56 21.57
CA SER A 216 -13.17 9.77 22.18
C SER A 216 -11.95 10.27 21.39
N ARG A 217 -11.95 11.56 21.07
CA ARG A 217 -10.90 12.26 20.30
C ARG A 217 -9.48 12.07 20.85
N ALA A 218 -9.36 11.73 22.13
CA ALA A 218 -8.08 11.62 22.84
C ALA A 218 -7.27 10.34 22.53
N MET A 219 -7.87 9.35 21.85
CA MET A 219 -7.27 8.03 21.69
C MET A 219 -6.81 7.69 20.26
N ILE A 220 -7.09 8.56 19.27
CA ILE A 220 -6.68 8.34 17.90
C ILE A 220 -5.54 9.29 17.54
N SER A 221 -4.41 8.70 17.17
CA SER A 221 -3.23 9.43 16.70
C SER A 221 -3.07 9.24 15.20
N ARG A 222 -2.81 10.33 14.48
CA ARG A 222 -2.56 10.32 13.04
C ARG A 222 -1.08 10.56 12.78
N ILE A 223 -0.47 9.69 11.99
CA ILE A 223 0.86 9.88 11.45
C ILE A 223 0.75 10.25 9.98
N PHE A 224 1.32 11.40 9.62
CA PHE A 224 1.38 11.87 8.25
C PHE A 224 2.76 11.60 7.68
N PHE A 225 2.81 10.94 6.52
CA PHE A 225 4.02 10.69 5.78
C PHE A 225 4.02 11.45 4.46
N SER A 226 5.05 12.26 4.24
CA SER A 226 5.32 12.90 2.96
C SER A 226 6.66 12.43 2.42
N MET A 227 6.70 12.08 1.13
CA MET A 227 7.94 11.79 0.44
C MET A 227 8.57 13.08 -0.06
N ALA A 228 9.73 13.45 0.50
CA ALA A 228 10.55 14.50 -0.07
C ALA A 228 11.46 13.92 -1.15
N SER A 229 11.22 14.24 -2.42
CA SER A 229 12.22 14.03 -3.46
C SER A 229 13.38 15.00 -3.25
N LYS A 230 14.62 14.55 -3.44
CA LYS A 230 15.81 15.45 -3.48
C LYS A 230 15.80 16.30 -4.75
N SER A 231 14.74 17.00 -5.08
CA SER A 231 14.80 18.13 -5.99
C SER A 231 15.04 19.36 -5.14
N SER A 232 16.18 19.99 -5.37
CA SER A 232 16.61 21.27 -4.83
C SER A 232 15.47 22.30 -4.89
N GLY A 233 14.72 22.48 -3.80
CA GLY A 233 13.65 23.49 -3.76
C GLY A 233 12.65 23.43 -2.61
N VAL A 234 12.64 22.39 -1.78
CA VAL A 234 11.59 22.21 -0.76
C VAL A 234 11.96 22.75 0.64
N ASN A 235 13.10 23.43 0.80
CA ASN A 235 13.48 24.05 2.08
C ASN A 235 12.64 25.29 2.49
N GLY A 236 11.64 25.67 1.69
CA GLY A 236 10.83 26.88 1.94
C GLY A 236 9.53 26.66 2.71
N TRP A 237 9.02 25.43 2.79
CA TRP A 237 7.65 25.21 3.27
C TRP A 237 7.53 24.94 4.78
N LEU A 238 8.59 24.44 5.40
CA LEU A 238 8.59 24.14 6.85
C LEU A 238 8.92 25.35 7.74
N ARG A 239 9.34 26.51 7.18
CA ARG A 239 9.70 27.71 7.95
C ARG A 239 8.57 28.75 8.15
N LYS A 240 7.37 28.50 7.68
CA LYS A 240 6.28 29.52 7.71
C LYS A 240 5.06 29.12 8.54
N LYS A 241 5.17 28.32 9.57
CA LYS A 241 4.11 28.19 10.60
C LYS A 241 4.75 27.77 11.93
N SER A 242 5.57 28.64 12.52
CA SER A 242 5.71 28.78 13.97
C SER A 242 4.79 29.87 14.44
#